data_3812ed7f8618de6262d39fb072b8ef42
#
_entry.id   3812ed7f8618de6262d39fb072b8ef42
#
_cell.length_a   1.000
_cell.length_b   1.000
_cell.length_c   1.000
_cell.angle_alpha   90.00
_cell.angle_beta   90.00
_cell.angle_gamma   90.00
#
_symmetry.space_group_name_H-M   'P 1'
#
loop_
_entity.id
_entity.type
_entity.pdbx_description
1 polymer ?
#
loop_
_entity_poly.entity_id
_entity_poly.type
_entity_poly.pdbx_seq_one_letter_code
_entity_poly.pdbx_strand_id
1 'polypeptide(L)'
;MAVGIYADAELMLYESGIFRALDRDFWRRTAGRTHPSYDPLTCHSGCAPPPKLDWQQVNHAVLLVGYGREQPAEEGGAEVPYWILANTWGGGWGEGGFFRVMRGVDEAAVESLAVAVDPRV
;
A
#
# COMPACT_ATOMS: atom_id res chain seq x y z
N MET A 1 -7.93 3.08 12.95
CA MET A 1 -8.61 2.56 11.75
C MET A 1 -7.71 1.53 11.09
N ALA A 2 -8.20 0.34 10.89
CA ALA A 2 -7.47 -0.68 10.16
C ALA A 2 -7.60 -0.46 8.66
N VAL A 3 -6.50 -0.54 7.93
CA VAL A 3 -6.50 -0.42 6.48
C VAL A 3 -5.77 -1.60 5.85
N GLY A 4 -6.24 -2.05 4.69
CA GLY A 4 -5.55 -3.02 3.88
C GLY A 4 -4.57 -2.33 2.95
N ILE A 5 -3.41 -2.93 2.74
CA ILE A 5 -2.41 -2.45 1.79
C ILE A 5 -1.86 -3.60 0.93
N TYR A 6 -1.27 -3.25 -0.19
CA TYR A 6 -0.46 -4.16 -0.96
C TYR A 6 1.00 -4.03 -0.52
N ALA A 7 1.47 -5.02 0.23
CA ALA A 7 2.86 -5.08 0.68
C ALA A 7 3.67 -5.99 -0.23
N ASP A 8 4.82 -5.51 -0.68
CA ASP A 8 5.76 -6.23 -1.52
C ASP A 8 7.19 -6.10 -0.98
N ALA A 9 8.16 -6.62 -1.72
CA ALA A 9 9.56 -6.56 -1.33
C ALA A 9 10.07 -5.12 -1.18
N GLU A 10 9.56 -4.19 -1.98
CA GLU A 10 9.93 -2.78 -1.90
C GLU A 10 9.54 -2.16 -0.56
N LEU A 11 8.33 -2.47 -0.06
CA LEU A 11 7.90 -2.01 1.26
C LEU A 11 8.73 -2.66 2.38
N MET A 12 9.12 -3.93 2.22
CA MET A 12 9.95 -4.61 3.21
C MET A 12 11.30 -3.94 3.41
N LEU A 13 11.83 -3.30 2.37
CA LEU A 13 13.11 -2.57 2.39
C LEU A 13 12.97 -1.12 2.85
N TYR A 14 11.76 -0.67 3.17
CA TYR A 14 11.51 0.69 3.64
C TYR A 14 12.26 0.97 4.95
N GLU A 15 12.94 2.10 5.01
CA GLU A 15 13.66 2.54 6.20
C GLU A 15 13.08 3.82 6.79
N SER A 16 12.81 4.82 5.95
CA SER A 16 12.29 6.12 6.39
C SER A 16 11.71 6.92 5.23
N GLY A 17 11.07 8.02 5.55
CA GLY A 17 10.50 8.95 4.59
C GLY A 17 9.08 8.57 4.18
N ILE A 18 8.58 9.21 3.13
CA ILE A 18 7.26 8.94 2.57
C ILE A 18 7.40 7.87 1.48
N PHE A 19 6.81 6.70 1.72
CA PHE A 19 6.86 5.60 0.76
C PHE A 19 6.15 5.96 -0.54
N ARG A 20 6.85 5.73 -1.64
CA ARG A 20 6.32 5.75 -2.99
C ARG A 20 6.93 4.58 -3.74
N ALA A 21 6.11 3.70 -4.27
CA ALA A 21 6.60 2.63 -5.10
C ALA A 21 7.27 3.20 -6.36
N LEU A 22 8.34 2.57 -6.82
CA LEU A 22 9.03 2.94 -8.07
C LEU A 22 8.08 2.87 -9.25
N ASP A 23 7.25 1.84 -9.27
CA ASP A 23 6.14 1.72 -10.21
C ASP A 23 4.84 1.63 -9.42
N ARG A 24 4.17 2.76 -9.31
CA ARG A 24 2.98 2.94 -8.48
C ARG A 24 1.83 2.01 -8.86
N ASP A 25 1.73 1.65 -10.12
CA ASP A 25 0.65 0.82 -10.65
C ASP A 25 1.08 -0.64 -10.88
N PHE A 26 2.28 -1.01 -10.46
CA PHE A 26 2.81 -2.36 -10.62
C PHE A 26 1.86 -3.42 -10.05
N TRP A 27 1.36 -3.21 -8.85
CA TRP A 27 0.46 -4.14 -8.20
C TRP A 27 -0.87 -4.28 -8.94
N ARG A 28 -1.35 -3.21 -9.59
CA ARG A 28 -2.56 -3.25 -10.41
C ARG A 28 -2.35 -4.09 -11.66
N ARG A 29 -1.18 -3.98 -12.28
CA ARG A 29 -0.87 -4.73 -13.51
C ARG A 29 -0.56 -6.19 -13.25
N THR A 30 0.06 -6.50 -12.12
CA THR A 30 0.51 -7.85 -11.78
C THR A 30 -0.50 -8.63 -10.95
N ALA A 31 -1.40 -7.95 -10.30
CA ALA A 31 -2.46 -8.59 -9.52
C ALA A 31 -3.31 -9.51 -10.41
N GLY A 32 -3.48 -10.73 -9.99
CA GLY A 32 -4.14 -11.76 -10.76
C GLY A 32 -3.19 -12.64 -11.57
N ARG A 33 -2.05 -12.12 -12.04
CA ARG A 33 -1.02 -12.95 -12.70
C ARG A 33 -0.21 -13.76 -11.70
N THR A 34 -0.15 -13.31 -10.45
CA THR A 34 0.52 -13.99 -9.35
C THR A 34 -0.46 -14.78 -8.48
N HIS A 35 -1.74 -14.77 -8.83
CA HIS A 35 -2.75 -15.53 -8.09
C HIS A 35 -2.50 -17.05 -8.27
N PRO A 36 -2.52 -17.86 -7.18
CA PRO A 36 -2.24 -19.30 -7.28
C PRO A 36 -3.13 -20.08 -8.26
N SER A 37 -4.32 -19.57 -8.53
CA SER A 37 -5.25 -20.19 -9.49
C SER A 37 -5.04 -19.74 -10.94
N TYR A 38 -4.10 -18.83 -11.20
CA TYR A 38 -3.77 -18.39 -12.54
C TYR A 38 -2.71 -19.30 -13.15
N ASP A 39 -3.08 -20.01 -14.19
CA ASP A 39 -2.17 -20.85 -14.95
C ASP A 39 -2.10 -20.36 -16.40
N PRO A 40 -1.01 -19.70 -16.80
CA PRO A 40 -0.88 -19.22 -18.18
C PRO A 40 -0.81 -20.35 -19.22
N LEU A 41 -0.51 -21.60 -18.80
CA LEU A 41 -0.39 -22.73 -19.70
C LEU A 41 -1.74 -23.36 -20.07
N THR A 42 -2.74 -23.21 -19.19
CA THR A 42 -4.10 -23.69 -19.45
C THR A 42 -4.98 -22.64 -20.09
N CYS A 43 -4.45 -21.44 -20.22
CA CYS A 43 -5.19 -20.31 -20.72
C CYS A 43 -5.11 -20.24 -22.24
N HIS A 44 -6.23 -20.48 -22.90
CA HIS A 44 -6.37 -20.22 -24.33
C HIS A 44 -6.57 -18.71 -24.57
N SER A 45 -6.28 -18.24 -25.78
CA SER A 45 -6.26 -16.81 -26.16
C SER A 45 -7.37 -15.98 -25.51
N GLY A 46 -7.00 -14.89 -24.87
CA GLY A 46 -7.94 -13.97 -24.22
C GLY A 46 -8.10 -14.15 -22.71
N CYS A 47 -7.36 -15.05 -22.11
CA CYS A 47 -7.47 -15.32 -20.67
C CYS A 47 -6.56 -14.44 -19.84
N ALA A 48 -6.66 -13.13 -19.95
CA ALA A 48 -6.20 -12.29 -18.86
C ALA A 48 -7.13 -12.54 -17.66
N PRO A 49 -6.62 -12.75 -16.44
CA PRO A 49 -7.51 -12.78 -15.29
C PRO A 49 -8.33 -11.50 -15.27
N PRO A 50 -9.61 -11.55 -14.85
CA PRO A 50 -10.42 -10.35 -14.78
C PRO A 50 -9.70 -9.31 -13.91
N PRO A 51 -9.74 -8.02 -14.27
CA PRO A 51 -9.13 -6.98 -13.46
C PRO A 51 -9.78 -7.02 -12.07
N LYS A 52 -8.95 -7.18 -11.04
CA LYS A 52 -9.41 -7.12 -9.66
C LYS A 52 -9.58 -5.66 -9.26
N LEU A 53 -10.60 -5.41 -8.46
CA LEU A 53 -10.74 -4.12 -7.79
C LEU A 53 -9.58 -3.92 -6.82
N ASP A 54 -9.18 -2.68 -6.56
CA ASP A 54 -8.02 -2.36 -5.73
C ASP A 54 -8.09 -3.00 -4.34
N TRP A 55 -9.26 -2.99 -3.70
CA TRP A 55 -9.45 -3.60 -2.38
C TRP A 55 -9.27 -5.13 -2.38
N GLN A 56 -9.40 -5.78 -3.53
CA GLN A 56 -9.20 -7.23 -3.66
C GLN A 56 -7.73 -7.61 -3.73
N GLN A 57 -6.85 -6.65 -3.88
CA GLN A 57 -5.42 -6.85 -4.10
C GLN A 57 -4.60 -6.64 -2.83
N VAL A 58 -5.23 -6.12 -1.76
CA VAL A 58 -4.57 -5.95 -0.48
C VAL A 58 -4.17 -7.32 0.07
N ASN A 59 -2.96 -7.43 0.61
CA ASN A 59 -2.40 -8.66 1.15
C ASN A 59 -1.85 -8.47 2.57
N HIS A 60 -1.99 -7.29 3.16
CA HIS A 60 -1.49 -6.95 4.48
C HIS A 60 -2.42 -5.96 5.16
N ALA A 61 -2.54 -6.06 6.47
CA ALA A 61 -3.33 -5.14 7.28
C ALA A 61 -2.42 -4.33 8.19
N VAL A 62 -2.65 -3.03 8.26
CA VAL A 62 -1.93 -2.10 9.11
C VAL A 62 -2.91 -1.15 9.79
N LEU A 63 -2.43 -0.40 10.78
CA LEU A 63 -3.25 0.54 11.51
C LEU A 63 -2.94 1.97 11.07
N LEU A 64 -3.94 2.67 10.56
CA LEU A 64 -3.84 4.10 10.26
C LEU A 64 -3.94 4.88 11.56
N VAL A 65 -2.88 5.61 11.91
CA VAL A 65 -2.77 6.34 13.18
C VAL A 65 -2.67 7.86 13.02
N GLY A 66 -2.42 8.35 11.82
CA GLY A 66 -2.32 9.79 11.61
C GLY A 66 -2.09 10.18 10.16
N TYR A 67 -1.92 11.47 9.97
CA TYR A 67 -1.63 12.05 8.66
C TYR A 67 -0.87 13.37 8.83
N GLY A 68 -0.27 13.83 7.75
CA GLY A 68 0.44 15.09 7.75
C GLY A 68 0.86 15.52 6.35
N ARG A 69 1.71 16.54 6.32
CA ARG A 69 2.31 17.04 5.09
C ARG A 69 3.77 17.38 5.35
N GLU A 70 4.63 17.06 4.41
CA GLU A 70 6.05 17.32 4.49
C GLU A 70 6.48 18.28 3.39
N GLN A 71 7.29 19.26 3.76
CA GLN A 71 7.94 20.12 2.78
C GLN A 71 8.95 19.30 1.99
N PRO A 72 8.95 19.40 0.66
CA PRO A 72 9.98 18.73 -0.13
C PRO A 72 11.36 19.33 0.17
N ALA A 73 12.40 18.50 0.06
CA ALA A 73 13.79 18.96 0.21
C ALA A 73 14.19 19.95 -0.88
N GLU A 74 13.47 20.00 -1.98
CA GLU A 74 13.70 20.93 -3.09
C GLU A 74 12.97 22.24 -2.85
N GLU A 75 13.71 23.36 -2.93
CA GLU A 75 13.17 24.70 -2.81
C GLU A 75 12.13 24.94 -3.92
N GLY A 76 10.91 25.36 -3.53
CA GLY A 76 9.82 25.61 -4.45
C GLY A 76 8.96 24.41 -4.82
N GLY A 77 9.22 23.23 -4.26
CA GLY A 77 8.38 22.04 -4.44
C GLY A 77 7.08 22.12 -3.64
N ALA A 78 6.03 21.42 -4.10
CA ALA A 78 4.77 21.31 -3.38
C ALA A 78 4.91 20.39 -2.16
N GLU A 79 4.19 20.70 -1.08
CA GLU A 79 4.09 19.83 0.08
C GLU A 79 3.57 18.45 -0.32
N VAL A 80 4.13 17.40 0.29
CA VAL A 80 3.73 16.02 0.04
C VAL A 80 2.84 15.56 1.19
N PRO A 81 1.55 15.30 0.94
CA PRO A 81 0.67 14.75 1.95
C PRO A 81 0.96 13.27 2.19
N TYR A 82 0.82 12.82 3.43
CA TYR A 82 1.06 11.42 3.78
C TYR A 82 0.08 10.92 4.85
N TRP A 83 -0.05 9.59 4.90
CA TRP A 83 -0.64 8.84 5.99
C TRP A 83 0.45 8.28 6.88
N ILE A 84 0.19 8.19 8.18
CA ILE A 84 1.05 7.51 9.15
C ILE A 84 0.40 6.18 9.52
N LEU A 85 1.15 5.10 9.34
CA LEU A 85 0.67 3.75 9.52
C LEU A 85 1.55 3.01 10.53
N ALA A 86 0.92 2.25 11.44
CA ALA A 86 1.62 1.34 12.34
C ALA A 86 1.65 -0.05 11.72
N ASN A 87 2.87 -0.60 11.57
CA ASN A 87 3.08 -1.94 11.03
C ASN A 87 3.27 -2.97 12.16
N THR A 88 3.28 -4.25 11.80
CA THR A 88 3.41 -5.38 12.72
C THR A 88 4.74 -6.13 12.56
N TRP A 89 5.74 -5.50 11.94
CA TRP A 89 7.04 -6.13 11.65
C TRP A 89 8.13 -5.79 12.69
N GLY A 90 7.74 -5.22 13.82
CA GLY A 90 8.65 -4.86 14.90
C GLY A 90 9.19 -3.45 14.80
N GLY A 91 9.75 -2.97 15.93
CA GLY A 91 10.26 -1.60 16.05
C GLY A 91 11.56 -1.34 15.28
N GLY A 92 12.25 -2.37 14.82
CA GLY A 92 13.46 -2.24 14.02
C GLY A 92 13.22 -1.99 12.53
N TRP A 93 11.97 -2.13 12.08
CA TRP A 93 11.59 -1.85 10.72
C TRP A 93 11.05 -0.42 10.58
N GLY A 94 11.35 0.21 9.44
CA GLY A 94 10.83 1.53 9.14
C GLY A 94 11.22 2.60 10.16
N GLU A 95 10.30 3.51 10.42
CA GLU A 95 10.46 4.60 11.38
C GLU A 95 9.96 4.16 12.77
N GLY A 96 10.75 3.33 13.47
CA GLY A 96 10.37 2.79 14.78
C GLY A 96 9.14 1.86 14.75
N GLY A 97 8.95 1.12 13.66
CA GLY A 97 7.80 0.26 13.44
C GLY A 97 6.67 0.93 12.68
N PHE A 98 6.77 2.24 12.45
CA PHE A 98 5.79 3.03 11.67
C PHE A 98 6.33 3.29 10.27
N PHE A 99 5.42 3.65 9.37
CA PHE A 99 5.79 4.10 8.05
C PHE A 99 4.81 5.15 7.55
N ARG A 100 5.27 5.94 6.61
CA ARG A 100 4.45 6.96 5.98
C ARG A 100 4.30 6.63 4.52
N VAL A 101 3.08 6.76 3.99
CA VAL A 101 2.80 6.55 2.57
C VAL A 101 2.16 7.81 1.99
N MET A 102 2.38 8.04 0.72
CA MET A 102 1.79 9.17 0.02
C MET A 102 0.27 9.08 0.06
N ARG A 103 -0.39 10.20 0.42
CA ARG A 103 -1.84 10.30 0.55
C ARG A 103 -2.45 10.90 -0.70
N GLY A 104 -3.62 10.39 -1.11
CA GLY A 104 -4.43 10.95 -2.19
C GLY A 104 -4.24 10.29 -3.55
N VAL A 105 -3.36 9.28 -3.66
CA VAL A 105 -3.06 8.57 -4.92
C VAL A 105 -3.25 7.07 -4.83
N ASP A 106 -3.86 6.60 -3.75
CA ASP A 106 -4.05 5.17 -3.46
C ASP A 106 -2.73 4.39 -3.49
N GLU A 107 -1.67 4.96 -2.92
CA GLU A 107 -0.35 4.33 -2.85
C GLU A 107 -0.44 3.00 -2.10
N ALA A 108 0.05 1.92 -2.68
CA ALA A 108 -0.04 0.56 -2.13
C ALA A 108 -1.49 0.17 -1.73
N ALA A 109 -2.50 0.67 -2.44
CA ALA A 109 -3.92 0.45 -2.18
C ALA A 109 -4.39 0.93 -0.79
N VAL A 110 -3.65 1.80 -0.14
CA VAL A 110 -3.91 2.24 1.25
C VAL A 110 -5.28 2.91 1.43
N GLU A 111 -5.84 3.48 0.38
CA GLU A 111 -7.12 4.19 0.42
C GLU A 111 -8.30 3.34 -0.09
N SER A 112 -8.06 2.07 -0.42
CA SER A 112 -9.06 1.21 -1.06
C SER A 112 -9.90 0.39 -0.08
N LEU A 113 -9.38 0.04 1.10
CA LEU A 113 -10.08 -0.78 2.08
C LEU A 113 -9.75 -0.31 3.50
N ALA A 114 -10.75 0.16 4.21
CA ALA A 114 -10.60 0.62 5.59
C ALA A 114 -11.74 0.11 6.46
N VAL A 115 -11.41 -0.21 7.72
CA VAL A 115 -12.38 -0.61 8.75
C VAL A 115 -12.14 0.22 10.00
N ALA A 116 -13.18 0.90 10.45
CA ALA A 116 -13.18 1.62 11.72
C ALA A 116 -14.04 0.86 12.72
N VAL A 117 -13.54 0.74 13.94
CA VAL A 117 -14.27 0.16 15.07
C VAL A 117 -14.58 1.27 16.06
N ASP A 118 -15.85 1.41 16.41
CA ASP A 118 -16.29 2.29 17.49
C ASP A 118 -16.48 1.43 18.75
N PRO A 119 -15.52 1.45 19.70
CA PRO A 119 -15.65 0.68 20.93
C PRO A 119 -16.65 1.36 21.85
N ARG A 120 -17.90 1.01 21.75
CA ARG A 120 -18.90 1.41 22.72
C ARG A 120 -18.79 0.51 23.95
N VAL A 121 -18.42 1.15 25.00
CA VAL A 121 -18.38 0.51 26.31
C VAL A 121 -19.74 0.65 26.97
#